data_d4a8ae3069d2443efc3f4aa9b92de7ec
#
_entry.id   d4a8ae3069d2443efc3f4aa9b92de7ec
#
_cell.length_a   1.000
_cell.length_b   1.000
_cell.length_c   1.000
_cell.angle_alpha   90.00
_cell.angle_beta   90.00
_cell.angle_gamma   90.00
#
_symmetry.space_group_name_H-M   'P 1'
#
loop_
_entity.id
_entity.type
_entity.pdbx_description
1 polymer ?
#
loop_
_entity_poly.entity_id
_entity_poly.type
_entity_poly.pdbx_seq_one_letter_code
_entity_poly.pdbx_strand_id
1 'polypeptide(L)'
;MATAGYSGTPLPQKLGIKDGHHVAVLGAPAGFALEAPAAFKHAKLPREPKLDVIVTFVTTRAQLVAQLAACRPHMQDAAGLWVAWPKKSSGVATDIVEQTIRDVALPTGLVDNKVCAIDETWSGLRLVIRRELRTTAPAAPPRRTPKPSAARSRRAPPARRRAGKR
;
A
#
# COMPACT_ATOMS: atom_id res chain seq x y z
N MET A 1 3.46 -26.08 7.74
CA MET A 1 3.66 -24.63 7.57
C MET A 1 2.43 -23.90 8.07
N ALA A 2 2.59 -23.14 9.13
CA ALA A 2 1.49 -22.33 9.62
C ALA A 2 1.22 -21.21 8.62
N THR A 3 0.06 -21.23 7.99
CA THR A 3 -0.44 -20.08 7.21
C THR A 3 -0.83 -19.00 8.21
N ALA A 4 0.09 -18.10 8.46
CA ALA A 4 -0.18 -16.96 9.31
C ALA A 4 -1.14 -15.99 8.60
N GLY A 5 -2.33 -15.88 9.10
CA GLY A 5 -3.32 -14.92 8.64
C GLY A 5 -4.61 -15.55 8.14
N TYR A 6 -5.71 -14.93 8.46
CA TYR A 6 -7.07 -15.36 8.16
C TYR A 6 -7.45 -15.40 6.67
N SER A 7 -6.61 -14.89 5.80
CA SER A 7 -6.75 -15.03 4.35
C SER A 7 -5.67 -15.96 3.84
N GLY A 8 -5.97 -17.00 3.12
CA GLY A 8 -5.01 -17.94 2.55
C GLY A 8 -4.02 -17.32 1.54
N THR A 9 -3.88 -16.00 1.51
CA THR A 9 -2.98 -15.26 0.63
C THR A 9 -1.55 -15.34 1.14
N PRO A 10 -0.57 -15.75 0.32
CA PRO A 10 0.85 -15.77 0.69
C PRO A 10 1.35 -14.38 1.13
N LEU A 11 2.26 -14.34 2.10
CA LEU A 11 2.79 -13.10 2.65
C LEU A 11 3.39 -12.15 1.60
N PRO A 12 4.21 -12.59 0.65
CA PRO A 12 4.72 -11.70 -0.40
C PRO A 12 3.63 -10.99 -1.19
N GLN A 13 2.56 -11.68 -1.49
CA GLN A 13 1.41 -11.11 -2.20
C GLN A 13 0.65 -10.10 -1.32
N LYS A 14 0.49 -10.36 -0.02
CA LYS A 14 -0.08 -9.40 0.94
C LYS A 14 0.74 -8.11 1.02
N LEU A 15 2.05 -8.23 0.97
CA LEU A 15 2.99 -7.12 1.01
C LEU A 15 3.10 -6.36 -0.33
N GLY A 16 2.48 -6.87 -1.38
CA GLY A 16 2.54 -6.26 -2.71
C GLY A 16 3.86 -6.48 -3.43
N ILE A 17 4.59 -7.53 -3.08
CA ILE A 17 5.86 -7.90 -3.72
C ILE A 17 5.56 -8.58 -5.05
N LYS A 18 6.17 -8.10 -6.11
CA LYS A 18 6.09 -8.63 -7.47
C LYS A 18 7.45 -9.10 -7.95
N ASP A 19 7.45 -9.86 -9.04
CA ASP A 19 8.67 -10.30 -9.69
C ASP A 19 9.52 -9.09 -10.11
N GLY A 20 10.81 -9.16 -9.87
CA GLY A 20 11.75 -8.09 -10.19
C GLY A 20 11.77 -6.92 -9.19
N HIS A 21 10.91 -6.91 -8.18
CA HIS A 21 10.94 -5.89 -7.14
C HIS A 21 12.22 -5.96 -6.30
N HIS A 22 12.73 -4.81 -5.90
CA HIS A 22 13.79 -4.69 -4.91
C HIS A 22 13.18 -4.56 -3.52
N VAL A 23 13.45 -5.51 -2.65
CA VAL A 23 12.84 -5.67 -1.32
C VAL A 23 13.90 -5.68 -0.24
N ALA A 24 13.77 -4.85 0.78
CA ALA A 24 14.59 -4.91 1.98
C ALA A 24 13.78 -5.40 3.18
N VAL A 25 14.39 -6.26 3.99
CA VAL A 25 13.84 -6.72 5.26
C VAL A 25 14.82 -6.35 6.36
N LEU A 26 14.39 -5.51 7.30
CA LEU A 26 15.23 -4.92 8.33
C LEU A 26 14.74 -5.33 9.72
N GLY A 27 15.66 -5.73 10.58
CA GLY A 27 15.36 -6.06 11.97
C GLY A 27 14.47 -7.28 12.16
N ALA A 28 14.42 -8.17 11.19
CA ALA A 28 13.60 -9.37 11.26
C ALA A 28 13.96 -10.24 12.48
N PRO A 29 12.94 -10.80 13.19
CA PRO A 29 13.18 -11.73 14.28
C PRO A 29 13.80 -13.03 13.78
N ALA A 30 14.45 -13.76 14.68
CA ALA A 30 14.98 -15.09 14.39
C ALA A 30 13.86 -16.01 13.83
N GLY A 31 14.16 -16.74 12.79
CA GLY A 31 13.20 -17.64 12.13
C GLY A 31 12.25 -16.98 11.14
N PHE A 32 12.24 -15.67 11.02
CA PHE A 32 11.46 -15.00 9.96
C PHE A 32 12.16 -15.17 8.60
N ALA A 33 11.42 -15.65 7.62
CA ALA A 33 11.87 -15.75 6.24
C ALA A 33 10.78 -15.23 5.30
N LEU A 34 11.18 -14.35 4.39
CA LEU A 34 10.31 -13.87 3.33
C LEU A 34 10.59 -14.66 2.05
N GLU A 35 9.66 -15.51 1.67
CA GLU A 35 9.74 -16.32 0.46
C GLU A 35 9.23 -15.54 -0.75
N ALA A 36 10.14 -14.83 -1.42
CA ALA A 36 9.87 -14.10 -2.65
C ALA A 36 11.00 -14.39 -3.66
N PRO A 37 10.99 -15.58 -4.31
CA PRO A 37 12.14 -16.03 -5.10
C PRO A 37 12.43 -15.18 -6.33
N ALA A 38 11.44 -14.54 -6.90
CA ALA A 38 11.58 -13.68 -8.08
C ALA A 38 11.88 -12.20 -7.74
N ALA A 39 12.02 -11.87 -6.46
CA ALA A 39 12.37 -10.52 -6.00
C ALA A 39 13.86 -10.44 -5.61
N PHE A 40 14.44 -9.26 -5.79
CA PHE A 40 15.81 -8.96 -5.35
C PHE A 40 15.79 -8.57 -3.87
N LYS A 41 16.22 -9.47 -3.00
CA LYS A 41 16.22 -9.26 -1.55
C LYS A 41 17.51 -8.60 -1.07
N HIS A 42 17.35 -7.59 -0.23
CA HIS A 42 18.43 -6.85 0.40
C HIS A 42 18.35 -6.98 1.92
N ALA A 43 19.44 -7.38 2.56
CA ALA A 43 19.53 -7.46 4.01
C ALA A 43 19.78 -6.07 4.68
N LYS A 44 20.14 -5.09 3.88
CA LYS A 44 20.40 -3.71 4.30
C LYS A 44 19.84 -2.75 3.26
N LEU A 45 19.73 -1.49 3.61
CA LEU A 45 19.33 -0.45 2.66
C LEU A 45 20.45 -0.25 1.60
N PRO A 46 20.19 -0.57 0.31
CA PRO A 46 21.18 -0.34 -0.75
C PRO A 46 21.25 1.12 -1.11
N ARG A 47 22.40 1.58 -1.63
CA ARG A 47 22.49 2.92 -2.21
C ARG A 47 21.59 3.06 -3.44
N GLU A 48 21.68 2.10 -4.32
CA GLU A 48 20.88 1.94 -5.53
C GLU A 48 20.71 0.44 -5.82
N PRO A 49 19.65 0.02 -6.45
CA PRO A 49 18.48 0.83 -6.83
C PRO A 49 17.61 1.20 -5.65
N LYS A 50 16.68 2.15 -5.84
CA LYS A 50 15.64 2.41 -4.84
C LYS A 50 14.72 1.21 -4.69
N LEU A 51 14.15 1.07 -3.51
CA LEU A 51 13.37 -0.10 -3.11
C LEU A 51 11.89 0.06 -3.45
N ASP A 52 11.28 -1.03 -3.88
CA ASP A 52 9.84 -1.14 -4.14
C ASP A 52 9.05 -1.50 -2.88
N VAL A 53 9.63 -2.35 -2.04
CA VAL A 53 9.03 -2.78 -0.77
C VAL A 53 10.10 -2.82 0.32
N ILE A 54 9.79 -2.24 1.46
CA ILE A 54 10.63 -2.35 2.65
C ILE A 54 9.77 -2.92 3.79
N VAL A 55 10.29 -3.89 4.50
CA VAL A 55 9.69 -4.42 5.73
C VAL A 55 10.65 -4.16 6.87
N THR A 56 10.22 -3.42 7.88
CA THR A 56 11.02 -3.14 9.07
C THR A 56 10.30 -3.57 10.32
N PHE A 57 10.99 -4.33 11.16
CA PHE A 57 10.48 -4.83 12.45
C PHE A 57 10.93 -3.91 13.56
N VAL A 58 9.99 -3.42 14.35
CA VAL A 58 10.24 -2.49 15.44
C VAL A 58 9.44 -2.88 16.69
N THR A 59 9.99 -2.65 17.86
CA THR A 59 9.32 -2.88 19.14
C THR A 59 9.20 -1.60 19.97
N THR A 60 9.99 -0.57 19.66
CA THR A 60 9.98 0.70 20.37
C THR A 60 9.76 1.88 19.45
N ARG A 61 9.18 2.94 19.99
CA ARG A 61 9.00 4.21 19.27
C ARG A 61 10.33 4.79 18.77
N ALA A 62 11.38 4.66 19.55
CA ALA A 62 12.72 5.13 19.16
C ALA A 62 13.23 4.39 17.90
N GLN A 63 13.07 3.07 17.85
CA GLN A 63 13.39 2.28 16.67
C GLN A 63 12.53 2.71 15.48
N LEU A 64 11.24 2.92 15.69
CA LEU A 64 10.31 3.35 14.63
C LEU A 64 10.76 4.68 14.01
N VAL A 65 11.06 5.68 14.82
CA VAL A 65 11.55 7.00 14.35
C VAL A 65 12.82 6.83 13.53
N ALA A 66 13.80 6.08 14.04
CA ALA A 66 15.08 5.85 13.35
C ALA A 66 14.89 5.11 12.02
N GLN A 67 14.05 4.09 11.99
CA GLN A 67 13.81 3.29 10.80
C GLN A 67 13.05 4.08 9.71
N LEU A 68 12.05 4.87 10.06
CA LEU A 68 11.35 5.71 9.10
C LEU A 68 12.28 6.73 8.45
N ALA A 69 13.12 7.38 9.26
CA ALA A 69 14.12 8.32 8.76
C ALA A 69 15.14 7.64 7.82
N ALA A 70 15.59 6.44 8.18
CA ALA A 70 16.54 5.68 7.37
C ALA A 70 15.94 5.16 6.06
N CYS A 71 14.71 4.66 6.09
CA CYS A 71 14.06 4.03 4.94
C CYS A 71 13.56 5.04 3.91
N ARG A 72 13.08 6.20 4.35
CA ARG A 72 12.43 7.20 3.48
C ARG A 72 13.22 7.57 2.23
N PRO A 73 14.55 7.84 2.30
CA PRO A 73 15.35 8.19 1.11
C PRO A 73 15.51 7.05 0.11
N HIS A 74 15.33 5.80 0.54
CA HIS A 74 15.52 4.61 -0.28
C HIS A 74 14.24 4.12 -0.98
N MET A 75 13.11 4.76 -0.71
CA MET A 75 11.83 4.39 -1.28
C MET A 75 11.66 4.93 -2.69
N GLN A 76 11.18 4.10 -3.61
CA GLN A 76 10.57 4.55 -4.86
C GLN A 76 9.29 5.34 -4.58
N ASP A 77 8.84 6.16 -5.51
CA ASP A 77 7.60 6.94 -5.35
C ASP A 77 6.37 6.08 -5.09
N ALA A 78 6.29 4.92 -5.71
CA ALA A 78 5.21 3.96 -5.53
C ALA A 78 5.51 2.89 -4.48
N ALA A 79 6.62 3.00 -3.75
CA ALA A 79 7.05 2.01 -2.78
C ALA A 79 6.10 1.88 -1.59
N GLY A 80 6.07 0.68 -1.03
CA GLY A 80 5.43 0.40 0.26
C GLY A 80 6.46 0.15 1.35
N LEU A 81 6.35 0.87 2.44
CA LEU A 81 7.12 0.63 3.67
C LEU A 81 6.20 -0.03 4.68
N TRP A 82 6.46 -1.30 4.97
CA TRP A 82 5.74 -2.06 5.98
C TRP A 82 6.43 -1.94 7.32
N VAL A 83 5.76 -1.34 8.28
CA VAL A 83 6.19 -1.33 9.68
C VAL A 83 5.54 -2.50 10.38
N ALA A 84 6.35 -3.45 10.81
CA ALA A 84 5.91 -4.62 11.59
C ALA A 84 6.13 -4.38 13.08
N TRP A 85 5.09 -4.55 13.88
CA TRP A 85 5.15 -4.42 15.34
C TRP A 85 4.45 -5.60 16.00
N PRO A 86 4.81 -5.92 17.26
CA PRO A 86 4.21 -7.04 17.97
C PRO A 86 2.72 -6.83 18.25
N LYS A 87 1.91 -7.85 18.01
CA LYS A 87 0.51 -7.89 18.44
C LYS A 87 0.43 -7.91 19.96
N LYS A 88 -0.62 -7.34 20.52
CA LYS A 88 -0.89 -7.41 21.97
C LYS A 88 -0.96 -8.85 22.46
N SER A 89 -1.59 -9.74 21.67
CA SER A 89 -1.72 -11.16 21.99
C SER A 89 -0.42 -11.95 21.96
N SER A 90 0.66 -11.40 21.40
CA SER A 90 1.95 -12.09 21.29
C SER A 90 2.74 -12.14 22.60
N GLY A 91 2.43 -11.26 23.56
CA GLY A 91 3.19 -11.11 24.80
C GLY A 91 4.56 -10.44 24.65
N VAL A 92 4.96 -10.07 23.43
CA VAL A 92 6.21 -9.34 23.20
C VAL A 92 6.05 -7.90 23.70
N ALA A 93 7.01 -7.45 24.53
CA ALA A 93 7.01 -6.09 25.06
C ALA A 93 7.18 -5.06 23.94
N THR A 94 6.28 -4.09 23.88
CA THR A 94 6.31 -2.99 22.90
C THR A 94 5.55 -1.78 23.41
N ASP A 95 6.00 -0.60 23.05
CA ASP A 95 5.29 0.67 23.25
C ASP A 95 4.58 1.14 21.95
N ILE A 96 4.56 0.30 20.92
CA ILE A 96 3.99 0.61 19.63
C ILE A 96 2.58 0.05 19.49
N VAL A 97 1.66 0.92 19.09
CA VAL A 97 0.34 0.59 18.57
C VAL A 97 0.20 1.22 17.17
N GLU A 98 -0.84 0.87 16.45
CA GLU A 98 -1.09 1.38 15.10
C GLU A 98 -1.08 2.92 15.04
N GLN A 99 -1.69 3.57 16.03
CA GLN A 99 -1.72 5.04 16.13
C GLN A 99 -0.32 5.64 16.31
N THR A 100 0.56 4.98 17.07
CA THR A 100 1.95 5.41 17.25
C THR A 100 2.66 5.52 15.90
N ILE A 101 2.44 4.54 15.02
CA ILE A 101 3.06 4.52 13.69
C ILE A 101 2.55 5.69 12.85
N ARG A 102 1.25 5.97 12.87
CA ARG A 102 0.66 7.12 12.16
C ARG A 102 1.23 8.43 12.65
N ASP A 103 1.32 8.61 13.96
CA ASP A 103 1.82 9.84 14.58
C ASP A 103 3.28 10.13 14.20
N VAL A 104 4.10 9.10 14.08
CA VAL A 104 5.51 9.23 13.66
C VAL A 104 5.63 9.40 12.15
N ALA A 105 4.80 8.71 11.38
CA ALA A 105 4.89 8.68 9.92
C ALA A 105 4.40 9.98 9.25
N LEU A 106 3.32 10.56 9.74
CA LEU A 106 2.69 11.74 9.11
C LEU A 106 3.63 12.92 8.92
N PRO A 107 4.46 13.32 9.92
CA PRO A 107 5.41 14.43 9.74
C PRO A 107 6.51 14.15 8.71
N THR A 108 6.77 12.88 8.39
CA THR A 108 7.80 12.48 7.41
C THR A 108 7.30 12.48 5.96
N GLY A 109 6.03 12.79 5.73
CA GLY A 109 5.40 12.75 4.42
C GLY A 109 4.90 11.36 4.01
N LEU A 110 4.82 10.43 4.95
CA LEU A 110 4.27 9.10 4.76
C LEU A 110 2.83 9.04 5.29
N VAL A 111 1.99 8.26 4.62
CA VAL A 111 0.62 7.97 5.05
C VAL A 111 0.37 6.47 4.98
N ASP A 112 -0.46 5.98 5.88
CA ASP A 112 -0.87 4.59 5.89
C ASP A 112 -2.02 4.33 4.90
N ASN A 113 -2.05 3.13 4.33
CA ASN A 113 -3.12 2.74 3.42
C ASN A 113 -3.57 1.29 3.54
N LYS A 114 -2.87 0.46 4.28
CA LYS A 114 -3.23 -0.95 4.45
C LYS A 114 -2.63 -1.51 5.73
N VAL A 115 -3.38 -2.37 6.40
CA VAL A 115 -2.93 -3.17 7.54
C VAL A 115 -3.07 -4.64 7.21
N CYS A 116 -2.13 -5.46 7.66
CA CYS A 116 -2.24 -6.91 7.56
C CYS A 116 -1.54 -7.61 8.73
N ALA A 117 -1.85 -8.89 8.94
CA ALA A 117 -1.04 -9.75 9.81
C ALA A 117 0.18 -10.23 9.02
N ILE A 118 1.38 -10.01 9.56
CA ILE A 118 2.62 -10.55 9.02
C ILE A 118 2.72 -12.04 9.37
N ASP A 119 2.55 -12.35 10.64
CA ASP A 119 2.48 -13.71 11.18
C ASP A 119 1.66 -13.73 12.48
N GLU A 120 1.78 -14.79 13.26
CA GLU A 120 1.06 -14.92 14.55
C GLU A 120 1.47 -13.86 15.57
N THR A 121 2.72 -13.39 15.52
CA THR A 121 3.30 -12.43 16.45
C THR A 121 3.23 -10.99 15.96
N TRP A 122 3.40 -10.76 14.66
CA TRP A 122 3.60 -9.44 14.07
C TRP A 122 2.42 -8.96 13.23
N SER A 123 2.03 -7.73 13.45
CA SER A 123 1.16 -6.96 12.56
C SER A 123 1.98 -6.04 11.67
N GLY A 124 1.46 -5.71 10.48
CA GLY A 124 2.11 -4.79 9.56
C GLY A 124 1.18 -3.66 9.13
N LEU A 125 1.69 -2.43 9.14
CA LEU A 125 1.04 -1.25 8.59
C LEU A 125 1.83 -0.74 7.39
N ARG A 126 1.18 -0.65 6.24
CA ARG A 126 1.80 -0.16 5.02
C ARG A 126 1.76 1.36 4.96
N LEU A 127 2.93 1.95 4.86
CA LEU A 127 3.13 3.38 4.64
C LEU A 127 3.54 3.64 3.20
N VAL A 128 3.01 4.69 2.63
CA VAL A 128 3.34 5.15 1.27
C VAL A 128 3.65 6.65 1.29
N ILE A 129 4.43 7.09 0.30
CA ILE A 129 4.72 8.51 0.13
C ILE A 129 3.45 9.23 -0.30
N ARG A 130 3.12 10.33 0.34
CA ARG A 130 1.98 11.19 -0.07
C ARG A 130 2.09 11.54 -1.55
N ARG A 131 0.97 11.58 -2.24
CA ARG A 131 0.91 11.87 -3.68
C ARG A 131 1.62 13.16 -4.04
N GLU A 132 1.45 14.21 -3.24
CA GLU A 132 2.02 15.53 -3.46
C GLU A 132 3.56 15.55 -3.37
N LEU A 133 4.14 14.54 -2.71
CA LEU A 133 5.58 14.41 -2.50
C LEU A 133 6.27 13.43 -3.46
N ARG A 134 5.51 12.83 -4.36
CA ARG A 134 6.08 11.93 -5.38
C ARG A 134 6.68 12.75 -6.51
N THR A 135 7.87 12.35 -6.95
CA THR A 135 8.58 13.01 -8.05
C THR A 135 7.99 12.64 -9.41
N THR A 136 7.42 11.44 -9.53
CA THR A 136 6.69 11.01 -10.72
C THR A 136 5.21 11.37 -10.54
N ALA A 137 4.71 12.27 -11.39
CA ALA A 137 3.27 12.55 -11.42
C ALA A 137 2.50 11.24 -11.63
N PRO A 138 1.50 10.92 -10.81
CA PRO A 138 0.67 9.76 -11.08
C PRO A 138 0.01 9.96 -12.45
N ALA A 139 0.06 8.95 -13.30
CA ALA A 139 -0.73 8.93 -14.52
C ALA A 139 -2.17 9.28 -14.13
N ALA A 140 -2.71 10.36 -14.69
CA ALA A 140 -4.08 10.74 -14.43
C ALA A 140 -4.97 9.54 -14.68
N PRO A 141 -5.92 9.21 -13.78
CA PRO A 141 -6.85 8.12 -14.05
C PRO A 141 -7.52 8.40 -15.40
N PRO A 142 -7.73 7.38 -16.22
CA PRO A 142 -8.37 7.57 -17.52
C PRO A 142 -9.69 8.34 -17.28
N ARG A 143 -9.83 9.47 -17.94
CA ARG A 143 -11.06 10.25 -17.88
C ARG A 143 -12.18 9.30 -18.27
N ARG A 144 -13.10 9.04 -17.35
CA ARG A 144 -14.34 8.38 -17.70
C ARG A 144 -14.97 9.21 -18.81
N THR A 145 -14.97 8.68 -20.01
CA THR A 145 -15.77 9.25 -21.10
C THR A 145 -17.22 9.24 -20.61
N PRO A 146 -17.89 10.37 -20.61
CA PRO A 146 -19.30 10.37 -20.27
C PRO A 146 -20.00 9.43 -21.27
N LYS A 147 -20.71 8.45 -20.73
CA LYS A 147 -21.56 7.58 -21.54
C LYS A 147 -22.48 8.50 -22.33
N PRO A 148 -22.56 8.37 -23.66
CA PRO A 148 -23.47 9.21 -24.43
C PRO A 148 -24.87 9.01 -23.87
N SER A 149 -25.46 10.09 -23.40
CA SER A 149 -26.86 10.12 -22.99
C SER A 149 -27.66 9.70 -24.23
N ALA A 150 -28.42 8.63 -24.10
CA ALA A 150 -29.36 8.24 -25.14
C ALA A 150 -30.24 9.45 -25.43
N ALA A 151 -30.08 10.04 -26.62
CA ALA A 151 -30.92 11.12 -27.07
C ALA A 151 -32.36 10.59 -27.03
N ARG A 152 -33.18 11.16 -26.17
CA ARG A 152 -34.61 10.93 -26.22
C ARG A 152 -35.08 11.38 -27.63
N SER A 153 -35.41 10.40 -28.45
CA SER A 153 -36.12 10.63 -29.68
C SER A 153 -37.39 11.44 -29.36
N ARG A 154 -37.35 12.72 -29.70
CA ARG A 154 -38.58 13.53 -29.68
C ARG A 154 -39.48 12.97 -30.77
N ARG A 155 -40.50 12.20 -30.40
CA ARG A 155 -41.58 11.87 -31.28
C ARG A 155 -42.16 13.18 -31.81
N ALA A 156 -42.09 13.37 -33.12
CA ALA A 156 -42.81 14.45 -33.78
C ALA A 156 -44.32 14.28 -33.58
N PRO A 157 -45.06 15.33 -33.28
CA PRO A 157 -46.53 15.25 -33.15
C PRO A 157 -47.14 14.86 -34.49
N PRO A 158 -48.24 14.08 -34.50
CA PRO A 158 -48.90 13.69 -35.73
C PRO A 158 -49.48 14.93 -36.44
N ALA A 159 -49.27 15.01 -37.77
CA ALA A 159 -49.82 16.07 -38.57
C ALA A 159 -51.37 16.05 -38.50
N ARG A 160 -51.99 17.17 -38.12
CA ARG A 160 -53.44 17.33 -38.17
C ARG A 160 -53.88 17.26 -39.63
N ARG A 161 -54.67 16.26 -39.98
CA ARG A 161 -55.43 16.25 -41.21
C ARG A 161 -56.43 17.41 -41.17
N ARG A 162 -56.30 18.38 -42.07
CA ARG A 162 -57.39 19.30 -42.38
C ARG A 162 -58.50 18.52 -43.08
N ALA A 163 -59.65 18.42 -42.45
CA ALA A 163 -60.87 18.00 -43.14
C ALA A 163 -61.26 19.11 -44.12
N GLY A 164 -61.30 18.78 -45.38
CA GLY A 164 -61.85 19.66 -46.38
C GLY A 164 -63.36 19.78 -46.19
N LYS A 165 -63.81 20.99 -46.08
CA LYS A 165 -65.26 21.30 -46.12
C LYS A 165 -65.63 21.74 -47.52
N ARG A 166 -66.61 21.11 -48.05
CA ARG A 166 -67.36 21.63 -49.19
C ARG A 166 -68.15 22.87 -48.78
#